data_ff0138dbc21297944ff70835382d08c1
#
_entry.id   ff0138dbc21297944ff70835382d08c1
#
_cell.length_a   1.000
_cell.length_b   1.000
_cell.length_c   1.000
_cell.angle_alpha   90.00
_cell.angle_beta   90.00
_cell.angle_gamma   90.00
#
_symmetry.space_group_name_H-M   'P 1'
#
loop_
_entity.id
_entity.type
_entity.pdbx_description
1 polymer ?
#
loop_
_entity_poly.entity_id
_entity_poly.type
_entity_poly.pdbx_seq_one_letter_code
_entity_poly.pdbx_strand_id
1 'polypeptide(L)'
;AEETTPVYYPVSAQKNTTNAYATNLSQDYTVKAGNKAQFKFYNYTVGAEFYKSWVLGVSNVAHGAVGYKEYVMLRNDNFENIAWSNTGCVSDYNWDTFAKDMNGSLVDMTVEYAATGAFKMTAVITTTDNKVYHYSYTKTITDKPSEINVFFTGENSYIDGSSLSTGISNPIIIQKKNDGKWFNLSGQQVDK
;
A
#
# COMPACT_ATOMS: atom_id res chain seq x y z
N ALA A 1 15.86 5.38 18.46
CA ALA A 1 15.81 5.36 17.00
C ALA A 1 14.76 6.37 16.57
N GLU A 2 15.12 7.33 15.72
CA GLU A 2 14.14 8.24 15.12
C GLU A 2 13.13 7.42 14.34
N GLU A 3 11.86 7.56 14.67
CA GLU A 3 10.80 6.94 13.93
C GLU A 3 10.66 7.67 12.58
N THR A 4 11.10 7.04 11.51
CA THR A 4 11.03 7.65 10.18
C THR A 4 9.58 7.77 9.74
N THR A 5 9.14 9.00 9.47
CA THR A 5 7.81 9.25 8.92
C THR A 5 7.68 8.57 7.55
N PRO A 6 6.60 7.80 7.30
CA PRO A 6 6.39 7.18 6.00
C PRO A 6 6.28 8.20 4.88
N VAL A 7 6.89 7.92 3.73
CA VAL A 7 6.63 8.67 2.49
C VAL A 7 5.32 8.16 1.93
N TYR A 8 4.37 9.07 1.71
CA TYR A 8 3.08 8.74 1.11
C TYR A 8 3.15 8.72 -0.41
N TYR A 9 2.65 7.64 -1.00
CA TYR A 9 2.50 7.49 -2.44
C TYR A 9 1.02 7.33 -2.80
N PRO A 10 0.43 8.22 -3.63
CA PRO A 10 -0.89 8.00 -4.19
C PRO A 10 -0.84 6.80 -5.15
N VAL A 11 -1.73 5.84 -4.94
CA VAL A 11 -1.81 4.65 -5.80
C VAL A 11 -2.67 4.96 -7.02
N SER A 12 -2.09 4.86 -8.22
CA SER A 12 -2.82 5.07 -9.46
C SER A 12 -3.96 4.06 -9.64
N ALA A 13 -5.04 4.49 -10.29
CA ALA A 13 -6.14 3.61 -10.62
C ALA A 13 -5.67 2.48 -11.53
N GLN A 14 -6.10 1.26 -11.21
CA GLN A 14 -5.74 0.07 -11.96
C GLN A 14 -6.88 -0.94 -11.93
N LYS A 15 -7.19 -1.49 -13.12
CA LYS A 15 -8.20 -2.53 -13.28
C LYS A 15 -7.60 -3.76 -13.93
N ASN A 16 -7.72 -4.91 -13.27
CA ASN A 16 -7.39 -6.21 -13.84
C ASN A 16 -8.68 -7.03 -14.00
N THR A 17 -9.06 -7.32 -15.24
CA THR A 17 -10.26 -8.08 -15.59
C THR A 17 -9.97 -9.56 -15.87
N THR A 18 -8.73 -9.99 -15.65
CA THR A 18 -8.29 -11.38 -15.88
C THR A 18 -7.90 -12.03 -14.55
N ASN A 19 -7.68 -13.34 -14.58
CA ASN A 19 -7.08 -14.05 -13.46
C ASN A 19 -5.54 -14.03 -13.49
N ALA A 20 -4.95 -13.26 -14.40
CA ALA A 20 -3.50 -13.12 -14.52
C ALA A 20 -3.07 -11.84 -13.80
N TYR A 21 -2.75 -11.93 -12.52
CA TYR A 21 -2.40 -10.80 -11.66
C TYR A 21 -1.18 -9.97 -12.14
N ALA A 22 -0.39 -10.49 -13.05
CA ALA A 22 0.76 -9.76 -13.62
C ALA A 22 0.43 -8.96 -14.89
N THR A 23 -0.81 -8.93 -15.37
CA THR A 23 -1.17 -8.29 -16.65
C THR A 23 -1.40 -6.80 -16.57
N ASN A 24 -1.92 -6.31 -15.46
CA ASN A 24 -2.15 -4.88 -15.23
C ASN A 24 -1.48 -4.47 -13.93
N LEU A 25 -0.47 -3.65 -14.02
CA LEU A 25 0.32 -3.21 -12.88
C LEU A 25 0.11 -1.72 -12.63
N SER A 26 0.11 -1.33 -11.37
CA SER A 26 0.23 0.08 -10.99
C SER A 26 1.57 0.64 -11.47
N GLN A 27 1.77 1.95 -11.31
CA GLN A 27 3.11 2.49 -11.42
C GLN A 27 4.04 1.86 -10.37
N ASP A 28 5.33 1.94 -10.62
CA ASP A 28 6.37 1.49 -9.71
C ASP A 28 6.68 2.56 -8.66
N TYR A 29 6.93 2.11 -7.43
CA TYR A 29 7.30 2.98 -6.30
C TYR A 29 8.60 2.48 -5.70
N THR A 30 9.53 3.39 -5.40
CA THR A 30 10.82 3.04 -4.81
C THR A 30 10.79 3.24 -3.30
N VAL A 31 11.22 2.24 -2.55
CA VAL A 31 11.43 2.32 -1.10
C VAL A 31 12.90 2.00 -0.80
N LYS A 32 13.62 2.99 -0.30
CA LYS A 32 15.04 2.83 0.08
C LYS A 32 15.16 2.10 1.41
N ALA A 33 16.24 1.36 1.57
CA ALA A 33 16.56 0.71 2.84
C ALA A 33 16.63 1.73 3.99
N GLY A 34 15.96 1.42 5.10
CA GLY A 34 15.78 2.31 6.24
C GLY A 34 14.54 3.20 6.19
N ASN A 35 13.77 3.17 5.10
CA ASN A 35 12.59 4.00 4.91
C ASN A 35 11.29 3.20 5.04
N LYS A 36 10.20 3.97 5.20
CA LYS A 36 8.81 3.50 5.17
C LYS A 36 8.06 4.20 4.06
N ALA A 37 7.15 3.49 3.43
CA ALA A 37 6.21 4.03 2.44
C ALA A 37 4.77 3.74 2.87
N GLN A 38 3.87 4.70 2.66
CA GLN A 38 2.44 4.54 2.92
C GLN A 38 1.68 4.60 1.61
N PHE A 39 0.76 3.66 1.44
CA PHE A 39 -0.11 3.55 0.28
C PHE A 39 -1.55 3.49 0.74
N LYS A 40 -2.44 4.25 0.10
CA LYS A 40 -3.87 4.19 0.35
C LYS A 40 -4.63 4.00 -0.95
N PHE A 41 -5.57 3.10 -0.97
CA PHE A 41 -6.44 2.86 -2.11
C PHE A 41 -7.75 2.19 -1.70
N TYR A 42 -8.79 2.41 -2.49
CA TYR A 42 -9.99 1.59 -2.44
C TYR A 42 -9.78 0.32 -3.26
N ASN A 43 -10.28 -0.79 -2.74
CA ASN A 43 -10.25 -2.09 -3.40
C ASN A 43 -11.67 -2.52 -3.77
N TYR A 44 -11.87 -2.89 -5.03
CA TYR A 44 -13.14 -3.41 -5.53
C TYR A 44 -12.91 -4.79 -6.11
N THR A 45 -13.76 -5.74 -5.73
CA THR A 45 -13.68 -7.13 -6.16
C THR A 45 -14.81 -7.48 -7.10
N VAL A 46 -14.58 -8.45 -7.98
CA VAL A 46 -15.60 -9.00 -8.86
C VAL A 46 -15.77 -10.48 -8.56
N GLY A 47 -16.89 -10.83 -7.90
CA GLY A 47 -17.19 -12.22 -7.51
C GLY A 47 -16.92 -12.50 -6.05
N ALA A 48 -17.05 -13.76 -5.65
CA ALA A 48 -17.00 -14.20 -4.27
C ALA A 48 -15.70 -14.95 -3.90
N GLU A 49 -14.81 -15.13 -4.83
CA GLU A 49 -13.56 -15.84 -4.60
C GLU A 49 -12.56 -14.94 -3.85
N PHE A 50 -11.91 -15.49 -2.84
CA PHE A 50 -10.99 -14.76 -1.96
C PHE A 50 -9.80 -14.15 -2.70
N TYR A 51 -9.32 -14.80 -3.76
CA TYR A 51 -8.16 -14.35 -4.54
C TYR A 51 -8.48 -13.14 -5.45
N LYS A 52 -9.76 -12.85 -5.70
CA LYS A 52 -10.19 -11.71 -6.54
C LYS A 52 -10.08 -10.38 -5.78
N SER A 53 -8.87 -9.96 -5.53
CA SER A 53 -8.56 -8.76 -4.75
C SER A 53 -7.20 -8.20 -5.18
N TRP A 54 -6.71 -7.20 -4.45
CA TRP A 54 -5.40 -6.62 -4.68
C TRP A 54 -4.26 -7.60 -4.38
N VAL A 55 -3.15 -7.37 -5.08
CA VAL A 55 -1.89 -8.08 -4.88
C VAL A 55 -0.77 -7.06 -4.75
N LEU A 56 0.07 -7.22 -3.73
CA LEU A 56 1.29 -6.44 -3.53
C LEU A 56 2.47 -7.17 -4.17
N GLY A 57 3.14 -6.50 -5.11
CA GLY A 57 4.40 -6.96 -5.68
C GLY A 57 5.60 -6.20 -5.11
N VAL A 58 6.67 -6.92 -4.85
CA VAL A 58 7.97 -6.34 -4.47
C VAL A 58 9.07 -6.99 -5.28
N SER A 59 9.93 -6.18 -5.87
CA SER A 59 11.01 -6.61 -6.76
C SER A 59 12.26 -5.75 -6.59
N ASN A 60 13.33 -6.14 -7.26
CA ASN A 60 14.58 -5.35 -7.27
C ASN A 60 14.52 -4.14 -8.20
N VAL A 61 13.82 -4.26 -9.32
CA VAL A 61 13.62 -3.21 -10.34
C VAL A 61 12.19 -3.25 -10.83
N ALA A 62 11.80 -2.27 -11.64
CA ALA A 62 10.47 -2.20 -12.24
C ALA A 62 10.09 -3.50 -12.97
N HIS A 63 8.83 -3.88 -12.90
CA HIS A 63 8.32 -5.06 -13.61
C HIS A 63 8.59 -4.95 -15.11
N GLY A 64 9.11 -6.03 -15.69
CA GLY A 64 9.48 -6.09 -17.10
C GLY A 64 10.84 -5.46 -17.45
N ALA A 65 11.54 -4.84 -16.51
CA ALA A 65 12.90 -4.35 -16.72
C ALA A 65 13.91 -5.51 -16.80
N VAL A 66 15.03 -5.26 -17.47
CA VAL A 66 16.14 -6.23 -17.52
C VAL A 66 16.65 -6.52 -16.11
N GLY A 67 16.83 -7.78 -15.80
CA GLY A 67 17.29 -8.23 -14.48
C GLY A 67 16.21 -8.24 -13.40
N TYR A 68 14.93 -8.15 -13.78
CA TYR A 68 13.81 -8.25 -12.84
C TYR A 68 13.89 -9.53 -12.00
N LYS A 69 13.79 -9.35 -10.70
CA LYS A 69 13.68 -10.43 -9.72
C LYS A 69 12.58 -10.08 -8.72
N GLU A 70 11.61 -10.94 -8.62
CA GLU A 70 10.50 -10.83 -7.68
C GLU A 70 10.90 -11.30 -6.29
N TYR A 71 10.61 -10.51 -5.27
CA TYR A 71 10.86 -10.84 -3.87
C TYR A 71 9.59 -11.20 -3.11
N VAL A 72 8.48 -10.55 -3.45
CA VAL A 72 7.18 -10.75 -2.82
C VAL A 72 6.10 -10.63 -3.89
N MET A 73 5.14 -11.55 -3.85
CA MET A 73 3.87 -11.47 -4.56
C MET A 73 2.78 -11.89 -3.58
N LEU A 74 2.31 -10.91 -2.80
CA LEU A 74 1.43 -11.12 -1.67
C LEU A 74 -0.02 -10.79 -2.03
N ARG A 75 -0.92 -11.75 -1.89
CA ARG A 75 -2.35 -11.58 -2.10
C ARG A 75 -3.04 -11.17 -0.81
N ASN A 76 -4.14 -10.45 -0.95
CA ASN A 76 -4.96 -10.02 0.18
C ASN A 76 -5.53 -11.19 1.01
N ASP A 77 -5.66 -12.37 0.43
CA ASP A 77 -6.21 -13.57 1.09
C ASP A 77 -5.16 -14.40 1.86
N ASN A 78 -4.14 -13.75 2.41
CA ASN A 78 -3.06 -14.39 3.18
C ASN A 78 -2.20 -15.39 2.37
N PHE A 79 -2.01 -15.15 1.08
CA PHE A 79 -1.24 -16.05 0.24
C PHE A 79 -0.02 -15.35 -0.37
N GLU A 80 1.17 -15.92 -0.16
CA GLU A 80 2.43 -15.50 -0.77
C GLU A 80 2.75 -16.41 -1.97
N ASN A 81 2.54 -15.88 -3.19
CA ASN A 81 2.52 -16.70 -4.39
C ASN A 81 3.92 -17.20 -4.82
N ILE A 82 4.99 -16.47 -4.49
CA ILE A 82 6.36 -16.87 -4.86
C ILE A 82 6.74 -18.20 -4.21
N ALA A 83 6.43 -18.34 -2.93
CA ALA A 83 6.74 -19.53 -2.17
C ALA A 83 5.59 -20.57 -2.15
N TRP A 84 4.46 -20.25 -2.79
CA TRP A 84 3.22 -21.05 -2.70
C TRP A 84 2.82 -21.33 -1.25
N SER A 85 2.98 -20.33 -0.39
CA SER A 85 2.76 -20.46 1.03
C SER A 85 2.10 -19.20 1.60
N ASN A 86 1.62 -19.29 2.84
CA ASN A 86 1.12 -18.15 3.61
C ASN A 86 2.01 -17.88 4.83
N THR A 87 3.23 -18.37 4.84
CA THR A 87 4.18 -18.16 5.93
C THR A 87 4.51 -16.68 6.06
N GLY A 88 4.37 -16.15 7.26
CA GLY A 88 4.59 -14.72 7.55
C GLY A 88 3.34 -13.84 7.42
N CYS A 89 2.24 -14.37 6.88
CA CYS A 89 0.95 -13.67 6.85
C CYS A 89 0.23 -13.79 8.19
N VAL A 90 -0.29 -12.68 8.69
CA VAL A 90 -1.16 -12.62 9.87
C VAL A 90 -2.32 -11.68 9.59
N SER A 91 -3.55 -12.14 9.79
CA SER A 91 -4.75 -11.32 9.64
C SER A 91 -5.82 -11.68 10.68
N ASP A 92 -6.71 -10.74 10.93
CA ASP A 92 -7.90 -10.92 11.76
C ASP A 92 -9.20 -10.98 10.94
N TYR A 93 -9.10 -11.36 9.67
CA TYR A 93 -10.22 -11.43 8.75
C TYR A 93 -11.35 -12.37 9.22
N ASN A 94 -12.58 -11.96 8.97
CA ASN A 94 -13.72 -12.88 9.00
C ASN A 94 -13.86 -13.54 7.62
N TRP A 95 -13.46 -14.79 7.52
CA TRP A 95 -13.46 -15.52 6.24
C TRP A 95 -14.85 -15.80 5.68
N ASP A 96 -15.89 -15.86 6.53
CA ASP A 96 -17.28 -16.07 6.08
C ASP A 96 -17.81 -14.86 5.30
N THR A 97 -17.29 -13.67 5.59
CA THR A 97 -17.72 -12.42 4.95
C THR A 97 -16.62 -11.76 4.10
N PHE A 98 -15.45 -12.36 4.00
CA PHE A 98 -14.25 -11.78 3.42
C PHE A 98 -14.47 -11.13 2.05
N ALA A 99 -15.06 -11.85 1.09
CA ALA A 99 -15.25 -11.32 -0.27
C ALA A 99 -16.16 -10.08 -0.29
N LYS A 100 -17.22 -10.10 0.52
CA LYS A 100 -18.11 -8.96 0.68
C LYS A 100 -17.42 -7.80 1.38
N ASP A 101 -16.67 -8.07 2.43
CA ASP A 101 -16.01 -7.07 3.25
C ASP A 101 -14.88 -6.36 2.48
N MET A 102 -14.18 -7.07 1.59
CA MET A 102 -13.10 -6.50 0.78
C MET A 102 -13.59 -5.63 -0.37
N ASN A 103 -14.83 -5.84 -0.84
CA ASN A 103 -15.38 -5.03 -1.94
C ASN A 103 -15.73 -3.61 -1.47
N GLY A 104 -15.07 -2.61 -2.07
CA GLY A 104 -15.22 -1.20 -1.70
C GLY A 104 -14.44 -0.81 -0.44
N SER A 105 -13.62 -1.70 0.13
CA SER A 105 -12.83 -1.40 1.32
C SER A 105 -11.73 -0.39 1.05
N LEU A 106 -11.42 0.42 2.07
CA LEU A 106 -10.25 1.31 2.08
C LEU A 106 -9.07 0.55 2.69
N VAL A 107 -8.00 0.43 1.92
CA VAL A 107 -6.72 -0.13 2.36
C VAL A 107 -5.76 1.00 2.70
N ASP A 108 -5.27 1.01 3.94
CA ASP A 108 -4.19 1.89 4.40
C ASP A 108 -2.99 1.01 4.75
N MET A 109 -2.00 1.00 3.86
CA MET A 109 -0.87 0.08 3.91
C MET A 109 0.43 0.84 4.18
N THR A 110 1.24 0.29 5.07
CA THR A 110 2.63 0.72 5.30
C THR A 110 3.58 -0.41 4.92
N VAL A 111 4.58 -0.07 4.13
CA VAL A 111 5.71 -0.94 3.77
C VAL A 111 6.97 -0.40 4.42
N GLU A 112 7.67 -1.24 5.16
CA GLU A 112 8.94 -0.94 5.80
C GLU A 112 10.02 -1.86 5.22
N TYR A 113 11.15 -1.27 4.85
CA TYR A 113 12.30 -2.03 4.36
C TYR A 113 13.57 -1.59 5.07
N ALA A 114 14.27 -2.52 5.68
CA ALA A 114 15.50 -2.26 6.44
C ALA A 114 16.75 -2.69 5.68
N ALA A 115 17.90 -2.07 5.96
CA ALA A 115 19.20 -2.44 5.38
C ALA A 115 19.62 -3.88 5.72
N THR A 116 19.05 -4.48 6.76
CA THR A 116 19.22 -5.90 7.10
C THR A 116 18.53 -6.86 6.13
N GLY A 117 17.69 -6.35 5.22
CA GLY A 117 16.81 -7.11 4.34
C GLY A 117 15.44 -7.39 4.95
N ALA A 118 15.17 -6.97 6.18
CA ALA A 118 13.87 -7.15 6.81
C ALA A 118 12.81 -6.34 6.05
N PHE A 119 11.80 -7.03 5.55
CA PHE A 119 10.62 -6.45 4.89
C PHE A 119 9.40 -6.69 5.78
N LYS A 120 8.60 -5.66 5.95
CA LYS A 120 7.34 -5.73 6.67
C LYS A 120 6.27 -4.93 5.96
N MET A 121 5.12 -5.53 5.78
CA MET A 121 3.90 -4.86 5.37
C MET A 121 2.88 -4.91 6.50
N THR A 122 2.21 -3.80 6.75
CA THR A 122 1.04 -3.71 7.64
C THR A 122 -0.07 -2.98 6.90
N ALA A 123 -1.29 -3.48 6.97
CA ALA A 123 -2.45 -2.85 6.38
C ALA A 123 -3.60 -2.77 7.38
N VAL A 124 -4.25 -1.62 7.43
CA VAL A 124 -5.54 -1.41 8.09
C VAL A 124 -6.58 -1.33 6.99
N ILE A 125 -7.57 -2.20 7.04
CA ILE A 125 -8.60 -2.31 6.01
C ILE A 125 -9.94 -1.96 6.63
N THR A 126 -10.55 -0.89 6.14
CA THR A 126 -11.86 -0.42 6.62
C THR A 126 -12.92 -0.75 5.56
N THR A 127 -13.91 -1.53 5.93
CA THR A 127 -14.99 -1.94 5.05
C THR A 127 -16.02 -0.82 4.85
N THR A 128 -16.91 -0.99 3.88
CA THR A 128 -17.99 -0.02 3.62
C THR A 128 -18.96 0.15 4.77
N ASP A 129 -19.10 -0.88 5.63
CA ASP A 129 -19.90 -0.84 6.87
C ASP A 129 -19.06 -0.56 8.13
N ASN A 130 -17.87 0.01 7.96
CA ASN A 130 -16.96 0.47 9.02
C ASN A 130 -16.39 -0.64 9.93
N LYS A 131 -16.36 -1.87 9.49
CA LYS A 131 -15.52 -2.88 10.14
C LYS A 131 -14.06 -2.58 9.86
N VAL A 132 -13.18 -2.89 10.78
CA VAL A 132 -11.74 -2.69 10.64
C VAL A 132 -11.03 -4.03 10.77
N TYR A 133 -10.21 -4.35 9.77
CA TYR A 133 -9.34 -5.51 9.77
C TYR A 133 -7.88 -5.10 9.72
N HIS A 134 -7.02 -5.98 10.23
CA HIS A 134 -5.57 -5.84 10.21
C HIS A 134 -4.95 -6.98 9.43
N TYR A 135 -3.99 -6.63 8.59
CA TYR A 135 -3.22 -7.61 7.83
C TYR A 135 -1.75 -7.23 7.90
N SER A 136 -0.90 -8.19 8.19
CA SER A 136 0.54 -7.99 8.19
C SER A 136 1.27 -9.16 7.52
N TYR A 137 2.43 -8.83 6.99
CA TYR A 137 3.33 -9.80 6.37
C TYR A 137 4.78 -9.41 6.65
N THR A 138 5.62 -10.40 6.94
CA THR A 138 7.05 -10.21 7.15
C THR A 138 7.85 -11.21 6.33
N LYS A 139 8.97 -10.75 5.80
CA LYS A 139 9.92 -11.57 5.05
C LYS A 139 11.33 -10.99 5.17
N THR A 140 12.35 -11.82 5.04
CA THR A 140 13.72 -11.36 4.84
C THR A 140 14.09 -11.44 3.37
N ILE A 141 14.42 -10.30 2.76
CA ILE A 141 14.97 -10.22 1.41
C ILE A 141 16.48 -10.43 1.51
N THR A 142 16.93 -11.64 1.15
CA THR A 142 18.31 -12.09 1.38
C THR A 142 19.33 -11.34 0.54
N ASP A 143 18.94 -10.83 -0.62
CA ASP A 143 19.79 -10.04 -1.53
C ASP A 143 20.16 -8.67 -0.93
N LYS A 144 19.37 -8.17 0.00
CA LYS A 144 19.57 -6.88 0.69
C LYS A 144 19.86 -5.72 -0.26
N PRO A 145 19.06 -5.50 -1.33
CA PRO A 145 19.29 -4.37 -2.21
C PRO A 145 19.18 -3.05 -1.43
N SER A 146 19.85 -1.99 -1.90
CA SER A 146 19.77 -0.67 -1.28
C SER A 146 18.40 -0.02 -1.38
N GLU A 147 17.58 -0.48 -2.31
CA GLU A 147 16.19 -0.08 -2.50
C GLU A 147 15.37 -1.23 -3.11
N ILE A 148 14.09 -1.24 -2.83
CA ILE A 148 13.12 -2.16 -3.44
C ILE A 148 12.12 -1.39 -4.29
N ASN A 149 11.59 -2.06 -5.30
CA ASN A 149 10.49 -1.60 -6.11
C ASN A 149 9.19 -2.22 -5.59
N VAL A 150 8.17 -1.38 -5.38
CA VAL A 150 6.83 -1.79 -4.94
C VAL A 150 5.84 -1.48 -6.04
N PHE A 151 4.94 -2.39 -6.33
CA PHE A 151 3.84 -2.20 -7.27
C PHE A 151 2.60 -2.96 -6.82
N PHE A 152 1.47 -2.60 -7.39
CA PHE A 152 0.20 -3.27 -7.11
C PHE A 152 -0.39 -3.87 -8.39
N THR A 153 -1.04 -4.99 -8.22
CA THR A 153 -1.82 -5.67 -9.23
C THR A 153 -3.05 -6.31 -8.57
N GLY A 154 -3.72 -7.21 -9.22
CA GLY A 154 -4.86 -7.93 -8.68
C GLY A 154 -5.43 -8.93 -9.67
N GLU A 155 -6.37 -9.73 -9.21
CA GLU A 155 -7.10 -10.71 -10.02
C GLU A 155 -8.56 -10.33 -10.04
N ASN A 156 -9.13 -10.03 -11.23
CA ASN A 156 -10.51 -9.56 -11.36
C ASN A 156 -10.88 -8.50 -10.30
N SER A 157 -10.01 -7.52 -10.16
CA SER A 157 -10.11 -6.49 -9.14
C SER A 157 -9.78 -5.12 -9.71
N TYR A 158 -10.25 -4.09 -9.03
CA TYR A 158 -9.96 -2.71 -9.33
C TYR A 158 -9.45 -2.04 -8.06
N ILE A 159 -8.36 -1.32 -8.16
CA ILE A 159 -7.83 -0.49 -7.08
C ILE A 159 -7.74 0.95 -7.53
N ASP A 160 -8.01 1.89 -6.63
CA ASP A 160 -7.95 3.33 -6.93
C ASP A 160 -7.65 4.14 -5.67
N GLY A 161 -6.50 4.76 -5.63
CA GLY A 161 -6.10 5.73 -4.61
C GLY A 161 -6.11 7.18 -5.10
N SER A 162 -6.51 7.44 -6.34
CA SER A 162 -6.40 8.76 -6.96
C SER A 162 -7.25 9.85 -6.29
N SER A 163 -8.35 9.48 -5.64
CA SER A 163 -9.24 10.39 -4.90
C SER A 163 -8.79 10.65 -3.46
N LEU A 164 -7.83 9.88 -2.96
CA LEU A 164 -7.38 9.97 -1.58
C LEU A 164 -6.31 11.06 -1.47
N SER A 165 -6.55 12.00 -0.55
CA SER A 165 -5.55 12.99 -0.18
C SER A 165 -4.37 12.32 0.52
N THR A 166 -3.21 12.96 0.46
CA THR A 166 -1.94 12.45 0.99
C THR A 166 -1.90 12.21 2.51
N GLY A 167 -3.02 12.24 3.23
CA GLY A 167 -3.05 12.03 4.69
C GLY A 167 -2.11 12.93 5.51
N ILE A 168 -1.20 13.64 4.86
CA ILE A 168 -0.61 14.83 5.36
C ILE A 168 -1.71 15.88 5.18
N SER A 169 -2.56 16.04 6.19
CA SER A 169 -2.96 17.42 6.49
C SER A 169 -1.64 18.16 6.44
N ASN A 170 -1.38 18.92 5.36
CA ASN A 170 -0.27 19.86 5.37
C ASN A 170 -0.35 20.49 6.75
N PRO A 171 0.65 20.35 7.62
CA PRO A 171 0.61 21.13 8.82
C PRO A 171 0.39 22.53 8.30
N ILE A 172 -0.75 23.13 8.66
CA ILE A 172 -1.00 24.52 8.32
C ILE A 172 0.11 25.23 9.06
N ILE A 173 1.24 25.44 8.40
CA ILE A 173 2.31 26.26 8.94
C ILE A 173 1.76 27.67 8.88
N ILE A 174 1.06 28.02 9.93
CA ILE A 174 0.56 29.35 10.13
C ILE A 174 1.77 30.21 10.46
N GLN A 175 2.24 30.92 9.46
CA GLN A 175 3.27 31.95 9.69
C GLN A 175 2.57 33.22 10.18
N LYS A 176 2.92 33.62 11.39
CA LYS A 176 2.49 34.93 11.92
C LYS A 176 3.34 36.01 11.25
N LYS A 177 2.72 36.86 10.44
CA LYS A 177 3.35 38.11 9.99
C LYS A 177 3.43 39.08 11.18
N ASN A 178 4.37 40.05 11.09
CA ASN A 178 4.63 41.05 12.12
C ASN A 178 3.39 41.96 12.44
N ASP A 179 2.36 41.94 11.60
CA ASP A 179 1.09 42.64 11.79
C ASP A 179 0.05 41.90 12.64
N GLY A 180 0.40 40.73 13.16
CA GLY A 180 -0.48 39.92 14.01
C GLY A 180 -1.49 39.04 13.25
N LYS A 181 -1.50 39.07 11.92
CA LYS A 181 -2.40 38.27 11.08
C LYS A 181 -1.82 36.91 10.80
N TRP A 182 -2.68 35.91 10.67
CA TRP A 182 -2.33 34.55 10.39
C TRP A 182 -2.62 34.23 8.92
N PHE A 183 -1.72 33.48 8.26
CA PHE A 183 -1.84 33.09 6.86
C PHE A 183 -1.52 31.61 6.71
N ASN A 184 -2.25 30.90 5.86
CA ASN A 184 -1.89 29.54 5.45
C ASN A 184 -0.76 29.57 4.41
N LEU A 185 -0.25 28.38 4.03
CA LEU A 185 0.85 28.26 3.07
C LEU A 185 0.52 28.79 1.67
N SER A 186 -0.75 28.91 1.32
CA SER A 186 -1.20 29.53 0.07
C SER A 186 -1.30 31.07 0.16
N GLY A 187 -0.96 31.65 1.31
CA GLY A 187 -0.98 33.09 1.54
C GLY A 187 -2.37 33.67 1.86
N GLN A 188 -3.37 32.82 2.12
CA GLN A 188 -4.71 33.26 2.54
C GLN A 188 -4.70 33.59 4.03
N GLN A 189 -5.31 34.71 4.40
CA GLN A 189 -5.53 35.06 5.81
C GLN A 189 -6.51 34.06 6.42
N VAL A 190 -6.18 33.59 7.63
CA VAL A 190 -7.02 32.66 8.41
C VAL A 190 -7.25 33.21 9.79
N ASP A 191 -8.43 32.97 10.34
CA ASP A 191 -8.75 33.31 11.71
C ASP A 191 -8.18 32.25 12.66
N LYS A 192 -7.85 32.66 13.90
CA LYS A 192 -7.25 31.82 14.91
C LYS A 192 -8.31 30.95 15.58
#